data_935c390964a673b9c72c45db733f8497
#
_entry.id   935c390964a673b9c72c45db733f8497
#
_cell.length_a   1.000
_cell.length_b   1.000
_cell.length_c   1.000
_cell.angle_alpha   90.00
_cell.angle_beta   90.00
_cell.angle_gamma   90.00
#
_symmetry.space_group_name_H-M   'P 1'
#
loop_
_entity.id
_entity.type
_entity.pdbx_description
1 polymer ?
#
loop_
_entity_poly.entity_id
_entity_poly.type
_entity_poly.pdbx_seq_one_letter_code
_entity_poly.pdbx_strand_id
1 'polypeptide(L)'
;MKLSFEHISKLYGDTAALQQIDLTLGSGVYGLLGPNGAGKTTLMRIMTDLLAPSTGRVLLDGQDIAVMGAAFRKKLGYLPQDFGVYPNFTAEQFLLYIARLKGLSKFEAKRQTDELLRMVGLEDKKQKKLKGFSGGQRQRVGIAQALLGDPEILVLDEPTAGLDPEERIRFRGIISDLSQQKLVLLSTHIVSDLEAVANEIILLRKGVVLGMQKPASLLEQLNGQVWLVTVPAADEAALTKQYTCSNVMHTDGKSVIRLLSKSAPRPDAVPTAPNMEDLYLYYFGR
;
A
#
# COMPACT_ATOMS: atom_id res chain seq x y z
N MET A 1 1.83 -10.22 18.88
CA MET A 1 2.88 -9.79 17.90
C MET A 1 2.98 -8.28 17.90
N LYS A 2 4.19 -7.73 18.03
CA LYS A 2 4.48 -6.29 18.03
C LYS A 2 5.75 -6.05 17.24
N LEU A 3 5.66 -5.30 16.13
CA LEU A 3 6.81 -4.87 15.34
C LEU A 3 7.10 -3.40 15.66
N SER A 4 8.32 -3.10 16.13
CA SER A 4 8.73 -1.75 16.54
C SER A 4 9.91 -1.28 15.72
N PHE A 5 9.84 -0.05 15.24
CA PHE A 5 10.94 0.68 14.61
C PHE A 5 11.47 1.65 15.65
N GLU A 6 12.78 1.57 15.96
CA GLU A 6 13.43 2.41 16.95
C GLU A 6 14.49 3.27 16.26
N HIS A 7 14.23 4.58 16.16
CA HIS A 7 15.11 5.62 15.61
C HIS A 7 15.69 5.28 14.23
N ILE A 8 14.87 4.68 13.36
CA ILE A 8 15.30 4.24 12.03
C ILE A 8 15.63 5.45 11.16
N SER A 9 16.88 5.51 10.72
CA SER A 9 17.31 6.43 9.67
C SER A 9 18.02 5.68 8.54
N LYS A 10 17.91 6.20 7.31
CA LYS A 10 18.60 5.65 6.14
C LYS A 10 19.18 6.75 5.29
N LEU A 11 20.48 6.69 5.09
CA LEU A 11 21.24 7.60 4.21
C LEU A 11 21.67 6.84 2.94
N TYR A 12 21.58 7.50 1.80
CA TYR A 12 22.19 7.11 0.54
C TYR A 12 23.13 8.24 0.10
N GLY A 13 24.43 8.09 0.36
CA GLY A 13 25.37 9.21 0.31
C GLY A 13 24.89 10.34 1.22
N ASP A 14 24.71 11.53 0.67
CA ASP A 14 24.25 12.72 1.41
C ASP A 14 22.71 12.84 1.48
N THR A 15 21.98 11.92 0.85
CA THR A 15 20.51 11.99 0.83
C THR A 15 19.90 11.15 1.96
N ALA A 16 19.17 11.81 2.86
CA ALA A 16 18.41 11.15 3.90
C ALA A 16 17.07 10.63 3.33
N ALA A 17 16.98 9.33 3.09
CA ALA A 17 15.76 8.67 2.63
C ALA A 17 14.76 8.42 3.76
N LEU A 18 15.24 8.17 4.99
CA LEU A 18 14.45 8.08 6.21
C LEU A 18 15.15 8.80 7.35
N GLN A 19 14.39 9.44 8.24
CA GLN A 19 14.89 10.30 9.30
C GLN A 19 14.18 9.98 10.63
N GLN A 20 14.87 9.29 11.53
CA GLN A 20 14.42 8.98 12.89
C GLN A 20 12.98 8.49 12.98
N ILE A 21 12.67 7.42 12.24
CA ILE A 21 11.34 6.80 12.24
C ILE A 21 11.18 5.98 13.52
N ASP A 22 10.18 6.33 14.31
CA ASP A 22 9.70 5.57 15.45
C ASP A 22 8.24 5.16 15.18
N LEU A 23 7.98 3.86 15.09
CA LEU A 23 6.66 3.29 14.84
C LEU A 23 6.48 2.01 15.64
N THR A 24 5.25 1.71 16.00
CA THR A 24 4.87 0.41 16.57
C THR A 24 3.63 -0.10 15.88
N LEU A 25 3.73 -1.29 15.32
CA LEU A 25 2.67 -1.94 14.55
C LEU A 25 2.30 -3.27 15.22
N GLY A 26 1.00 -3.52 15.38
CA GLY A 26 0.44 -4.78 15.85
C GLY A 26 -0.22 -5.56 14.70
N SER A 27 -1.14 -6.49 15.03
CA SER A 27 -2.01 -7.10 14.03
C SER A 27 -2.97 -6.03 13.48
N GLY A 28 -3.26 -6.10 12.19
CA GLY A 28 -4.08 -5.13 11.46
C GLY A 28 -3.48 -4.72 10.13
N VAL A 29 -4.21 -3.92 9.37
CA VAL A 29 -3.79 -3.39 8.08
C VAL A 29 -3.32 -1.95 8.23
N TYR A 30 -2.10 -1.69 7.82
CA TYR A 30 -1.47 -0.37 7.81
C TYR A 30 -1.25 0.10 6.37
N GLY A 31 -1.86 1.22 6.00
CA GLY A 31 -1.63 1.86 4.72
C GLY A 31 -0.44 2.82 4.80
N LEU A 32 0.56 2.67 3.93
CA LEU A 32 1.68 3.60 3.85
C LEU A 32 1.45 4.60 2.72
N LEU A 33 1.08 5.82 3.09
CA LEU A 33 0.71 6.89 2.17
C LEU A 33 1.79 7.98 2.10
N GLY A 34 2.14 8.39 0.89
CA GLY A 34 3.11 9.46 0.65
C GLY A 34 3.46 9.58 -0.83
N PRO A 35 4.01 10.72 -1.27
CA PRO A 35 4.41 10.93 -2.66
C PRO A 35 5.57 10.02 -3.08
N ASN A 36 5.86 10.01 -4.38
CA ASN A 36 7.07 9.36 -4.89
C ASN A 36 8.31 10.00 -4.26
N GLY A 37 9.29 9.16 -3.87
CA GLY A 37 10.47 9.63 -3.16
C GLY A 37 10.26 9.93 -1.66
N ALA A 38 9.07 9.69 -1.09
CA ALA A 38 8.83 9.89 0.35
C ALA A 38 9.62 8.94 1.26
N GLY A 39 10.15 7.81 0.73
CA GLY A 39 10.87 6.79 1.48
C GLY A 39 10.08 5.49 1.70
N LYS A 40 8.88 5.32 1.11
CA LYS A 40 8.01 4.16 1.31
C LYS A 40 8.72 2.82 1.05
N THR A 41 9.26 2.63 -0.13
CA THR A 41 9.99 1.39 -0.50
C THR A 41 11.23 1.17 0.37
N THR A 42 11.92 2.24 0.78
CA THR A 42 13.06 2.15 1.72
C THR A 42 12.61 1.62 3.08
N LEU A 43 11.51 2.16 3.64
CA LEU A 43 10.95 1.70 4.90
C LEU A 43 10.51 0.23 4.83
N MET A 44 9.82 -0.16 3.75
CA MET A 44 9.40 -1.54 3.52
C MET A 44 10.59 -2.50 3.39
N ARG A 45 11.65 -2.11 2.68
CA ARG A 45 12.87 -2.93 2.56
C ARG A 45 13.61 -3.10 3.88
N ILE A 46 13.60 -2.09 4.75
CA ILE A 46 14.16 -2.21 6.10
C ILE A 46 13.28 -3.12 6.95
N MET A 47 11.95 -2.95 6.91
CA MET A 47 11.00 -3.81 7.61
C MET A 47 11.12 -5.29 7.21
N THR A 48 11.52 -5.57 5.97
CA THR A 48 11.65 -6.93 5.43
C THR A 48 13.06 -7.53 5.59
N ASP A 49 13.97 -6.87 6.29
CA ASP A 49 15.38 -7.28 6.45
C ASP A 49 16.13 -7.42 5.11
N LEU A 50 15.64 -6.73 4.06
CA LEU A 50 16.32 -6.65 2.75
C LEU A 50 17.31 -5.48 2.66
N LEU A 51 17.19 -4.54 3.59
CA LEU A 51 18.03 -3.34 3.65
C LEU A 51 18.33 -3.00 5.11
N ALA A 52 19.61 -2.94 5.47
CA ALA A 52 20.00 -2.46 6.79
C ALA A 52 19.75 -0.96 6.91
N PRO A 53 19.18 -0.46 8.03
CA PRO A 53 19.14 0.97 8.31
C PRO A 53 20.57 1.53 8.50
N SER A 54 20.73 2.85 8.37
CA SER A 54 21.99 3.52 8.72
C SER A 54 22.14 3.69 10.22
N THR A 55 21.03 3.95 10.94
CA THR A 55 20.93 3.97 12.40
C THR A 55 19.58 3.40 12.83
N GLY A 56 19.49 2.98 14.09
CA GLY A 56 18.29 2.38 14.65
C GLY A 56 18.18 0.89 14.34
N ARG A 57 17.07 0.29 14.74
CA ARG A 57 16.79 -1.15 14.58
C ARG A 57 15.29 -1.42 14.50
N VAL A 58 14.93 -2.55 13.92
CA VAL A 58 13.56 -3.06 13.90
C VAL A 58 13.47 -4.28 14.83
N LEU A 59 12.48 -4.27 15.72
CA LEU A 59 12.29 -5.33 16.70
C LEU A 59 10.96 -6.04 16.46
N LEU A 60 10.96 -7.37 16.45
CA LEU A 60 9.77 -8.20 16.55
C LEU A 60 9.67 -8.78 17.96
N ASP A 61 8.63 -8.40 18.70
CA ASP A 61 8.41 -8.80 20.10
C ASP A 61 9.66 -8.58 20.99
N GLY A 62 10.37 -7.47 20.75
CA GLY A 62 11.58 -7.10 21.48
C GLY A 62 12.88 -7.70 20.97
N GLN A 63 12.85 -8.57 19.95
CA GLN A 63 14.05 -9.16 19.35
C GLN A 63 14.39 -8.46 18.02
N ASP A 64 15.67 -8.14 17.83
CA ASP A 64 16.14 -7.52 16.59
C ASP A 64 15.96 -8.47 15.40
N ILE A 65 15.26 -8.02 14.35
CA ILE A 65 14.99 -8.84 13.17
C ILE A 65 16.26 -9.27 12.42
N ALA A 66 17.30 -8.43 12.44
CA ALA A 66 18.58 -8.76 11.83
C ALA A 66 19.26 -9.92 12.56
N VAL A 67 19.13 -9.99 13.89
CA VAL A 67 19.65 -11.10 14.71
C VAL A 67 18.79 -12.35 14.53
N MET A 68 17.46 -12.21 14.43
CA MET A 68 16.55 -13.34 14.16
C MET A 68 16.83 -14.02 12.82
N GLY A 69 17.23 -13.26 11.80
CA GLY A 69 17.62 -13.74 10.49
C GLY A 69 16.59 -14.66 9.83
N ALA A 70 16.93 -15.94 9.65
CA ALA A 70 16.04 -16.92 9.00
C ALA A 70 14.72 -17.16 9.77
N ALA A 71 14.71 -17.03 11.10
CA ALA A 71 13.51 -17.17 11.92
C ALA A 71 12.51 -16.03 11.64
N PHE A 72 13.00 -14.81 11.47
CA PHE A 72 12.17 -13.67 11.04
C PHE A 72 11.63 -13.88 9.62
N ARG A 73 12.49 -14.25 8.65
CA ARG A 73 12.09 -14.46 7.25
C ARG A 73 11.03 -15.54 7.06
N LYS A 74 10.96 -16.53 7.93
CA LYS A 74 9.87 -17.55 7.91
C LYS A 74 8.50 -16.93 8.25
N LYS A 75 8.47 -15.90 9.08
CA LYS A 75 7.24 -15.18 9.47
C LYS A 75 6.82 -14.11 8.47
N LEU A 76 7.64 -13.85 7.44
CA LEU A 76 7.47 -12.76 6.51
C LEU A 76 6.95 -13.23 5.15
N GLY A 77 5.94 -12.51 4.64
CA GLY A 77 5.53 -12.50 3.23
C GLY A 77 5.84 -11.14 2.62
N TYR A 78 6.44 -11.12 1.44
CA TYR A 78 6.79 -9.86 0.77
C TYR A 78 6.44 -9.92 -0.72
N LEU A 79 5.72 -8.90 -1.18
CA LEU A 79 5.49 -8.60 -2.58
C LEU A 79 6.16 -7.26 -2.90
N PRO A 80 7.29 -7.25 -3.62
CA PRO A 80 7.91 -6.00 -4.08
C PRO A 80 7.13 -5.39 -5.26
N GLN A 81 7.31 -4.09 -5.50
CA GLN A 81 6.71 -3.38 -6.63
C GLN A 81 7.08 -4.03 -7.98
N ASP A 82 8.36 -4.36 -8.16
CA ASP A 82 8.85 -5.11 -9.31
C ASP A 82 8.96 -6.59 -8.95
N PHE A 83 7.91 -7.32 -9.24
CA PHE A 83 7.83 -8.75 -8.97
C PHE A 83 8.28 -9.57 -10.19
N GLY A 84 9.45 -10.18 -10.07
CA GLY A 84 10.01 -11.05 -11.09
C GLY A 84 9.43 -12.46 -11.04
N VAL A 85 9.11 -13.02 -12.21
CA VAL A 85 8.67 -14.42 -12.36
C VAL A 85 9.58 -15.17 -13.32
N TYR A 86 9.63 -16.49 -13.22
CA TYR A 86 10.26 -17.34 -14.23
C TYR A 86 9.30 -17.55 -15.41
N PRO A 87 9.54 -16.94 -16.59
CA PRO A 87 8.53 -16.85 -17.67
C PRO A 87 8.08 -18.22 -18.20
N ASN A 88 8.93 -19.22 -18.14
CA ASN A 88 8.66 -20.56 -18.65
C ASN A 88 8.03 -21.51 -17.60
N PHE A 89 7.99 -21.11 -16.32
CA PHE A 89 7.27 -21.86 -15.29
C PHE A 89 5.76 -21.66 -15.46
N THR A 90 4.97 -22.67 -15.09
CA THR A 90 3.54 -22.48 -14.82
C THR A 90 3.34 -21.79 -13.49
N ALA A 91 2.14 -21.24 -13.24
CA ALA A 91 1.83 -20.62 -11.94
C ALA A 91 2.01 -21.61 -10.80
N GLU A 92 1.58 -22.87 -10.97
CA GLU A 92 1.76 -23.94 -10.00
C GLU A 92 3.25 -24.25 -9.76
N GLN A 93 4.03 -24.42 -10.84
CA GLN A 93 5.46 -24.70 -10.73
C GLN A 93 6.21 -23.59 -9.98
N PHE A 94 5.84 -22.34 -10.25
CA PHE A 94 6.44 -21.19 -9.59
C PHE A 94 6.13 -21.19 -8.09
N LEU A 95 4.87 -21.35 -7.69
CA LEU A 95 4.50 -21.37 -6.28
C LEU A 95 5.10 -22.58 -5.54
N LEU A 96 5.12 -23.75 -6.14
CA LEU A 96 5.78 -24.94 -5.57
C LEU A 96 7.28 -24.72 -5.38
N TYR A 97 7.94 -24.03 -6.32
CA TYR A 97 9.35 -23.68 -6.21
C TYR A 97 9.61 -22.76 -5.00
N ILE A 98 8.82 -21.68 -4.88
CA ILE A 98 8.94 -20.74 -3.76
C ILE A 98 8.61 -21.42 -2.42
N ALA A 99 7.57 -22.27 -2.38
CA ALA A 99 7.20 -23.02 -1.19
C ALA A 99 8.35 -23.90 -0.68
N ARG A 100 9.10 -24.56 -1.59
CA ARG A 100 10.29 -25.33 -1.24
C ARG A 100 11.42 -24.46 -0.70
N LEU A 101 11.65 -23.28 -1.28
CA LEU A 101 12.64 -22.33 -0.77
C LEU A 101 12.30 -21.86 0.65
N LYS A 102 11.00 -21.75 0.96
CA LYS A 102 10.50 -21.46 2.32
C LYS A 102 10.59 -22.68 3.28
N GLY A 103 10.98 -23.83 2.79
CA GLY A 103 11.15 -25.05 3.60
C GLY A 103 9.87 -25.83 3.86
N LEU A 104 8.79 -25.61 3.08
CA LEU A 104 7.55 -26.37 3.21
C LEU A 104 7.75 -27.82 2.73
N SER A 105 7.12 -28.77 3.40
CA SER A 105 7.06 -30.17 2.94
C SER A 105 6.36 -30.25 1.57
N LYS A 106 6.60 -31.34 0.83
CA LYS A 106 5.97 -31.55 -0.48
C LYS A 106 4.43 -31.51 -0.40
N PHE A 107 3.87 -32.11 0.64
CA PHE A 107 2.43 -32.15 0.88
C PHE A 107 1.89 -30.73 1.16
N GLU A 108 2.50 -30.03 2.09
CA GLU A 108 2.08 -28.68 2.48
C GLU A 108 2.24 -27.68 1.34
N ALA A 109 3.36 -27.73 0.60
CA ALA A 109 3.57 -26.90 -0.59
C ALA A 109 2.47 -27.09 -1.63
N LYS A 110 2.06 -28.34 -1.90
CA LYS A 110 0.99 -28.63 -2.86
C LYS A 110 -0.36 -28.12 -2.36
N ARG A 111 -0.70 -28.40 -1.09
CA ARG A 111 -1.95 -27.94 -0.48
C ARG A 111 -2.07 -26.40 -0.54
N GLN A 112 -1.07 -25.69 -0.02
CA GLN A 112 -1.09 -24.23 -0.01
C GLN A 112 -1.09 -23.65 -1.42
N THR A 113 -0.36 -24.24 -2.37
CA THR A 113 -0.36 -23.76 -3.77
C THR A 113 -1.76 -23.84 -4.38
N ASP A 114 -2.48 -24.94 -4.21
CA ASP A 114 -3.83 -25.09 -4.75
C ASP A 114 -4.83 -24.12 -4.05
N GLU A 115 -4.74 -23.97 -2.73
CA GLU A 115 -5.56 -23.04 -1.96
C GLU A 115 -5.33 -21.59 -2.38
N LEU A 116 -4.06 -21.17 -2.49
CA LEU A 116 -3.72 -19.79 -2.84
C LEU A 116 -4.06 -19.45 -4.29
N LEU A 117 -3.87 -20.40 -5.24
CA LEU A 117 -4.30 -20.18 -6.63
C LEU A 117 -5.83 -20.02 -6.74
N ARG A 118 -6.60 -20.75 -5.93
CA ARG A 118 -8.05 -20.58 -5.83
C ARG A 118 -8.41 -19.21 -5.23
N MET A 119 -7.77 -18.85 -4.12
CA MET A 119 -7.98 -17.57 -3.42
C MET A 119 -7.79 -16.38 -4.36
N VAL A 120 -6.72 -16.39 -5.17
CA VAL A 120 -6.45 -15.31 -6.13
C VAL A 120 -7.15 -15.48 -7.48
N GLY A 121 -8.04 -16.49 -7.65
CA GLY A 121 -8.81 -16.72 -8.87
C GLY A 121 -7.97 -17.11 -10.08
N LEU A 122 -6.99 -17.98 -9.88
CA LEU A 122 -6.10 -18.49 -10.95
C LEU A 122 -6.07 -20.04 -11.01
N GLU A 123 -7.03 -20.72 -10.38
CA GLU A 123 -7.08 -22.19 -10.33
C GLU A 123 -7.17 -22.80 -11.73
N ASP A 124 -8.00 -22.24 -12.61
CA ASP A 124 -8.19 -22.66 -14.00
C ASP A 124 -6.95 -22.41 -14.88
N LYS A 125 -6.06 -21.54 -14.46
CA LYS A 125 -4.83 -21.15 -15.18
C LYS A 125 -3.55 -21.68 -14.57
N LYS A 126 -3.64 -22.55 -13.57
CA LYS A 126 -2.48 -23.03 -12.80
C LYS A 126 -1.40 -23.71 -13.67
N GLN A 127 -1.79 -24.35 -14.79
CA GLN A 127 -0.87 -25.01 -15.73
C GLN A 127 -0.42 -24.07 -16.88
N LYS A 128 -0.93 -22.84 -16.97
CA LYS A 128 -0.50 -21.87 -17.97
C LYS A 128 0.85 -21.27 -17.60
N LYS A 129 1.75 -21.13 -18.59
CA LYS A 129 3.07 -20.49 -18.40
C LYS A 129 2.95 -19.01 -18.09
N LEU A 130 3.76 -18.52 -17.16
CA LEU A 130 3.72 -17.14 -16.65
C LEU A 130 4.02 -16.09 -17.72
N LYS A 131 4.77 -16.43 -18.79
CA LYS A 131 4.98 -15.53 -19.93
C LYS A 131 3.68 -15.16 -20.66
N GLY A 132 2.65 -15.99 -20.56
CA GLY A 132 1.35 -15.75 -21.17
C GLY A 132 0.34 -15.07 -20.23
N PHE A 133 0.74 -14.66 -19.02
CA PHE A 133 -0.12 -13.98 -18.07
C PHE A 133 -0.17 -12.46 -18.35
N SER A 134 -1.35 -11.84 -18.15
CA SER A 134 -1.48 -10.38 -18.09
C SER A 134 -0.73 -9.81 -16.87
N GLY A 135 -0.56 -8.48 -16.83
CA GLY A 135 0.02 -7.79 -15.67
C GLY A 135 -0.74 -8.13 -14.38
N GLY A 136 -2.07 -7.99 -14.37
CA GLY A 136 -2.90 -8.32 -13.22
C GLY A 136 -2.84 -9.80 -12.84
N GLN A 137 -2.80 -10.73 -13.81
CA GLN A 137 -2.61 -12.15 -13.51
C GLN A 137 -1.26 -12.42 -12.84
N ARG A 138 -0.16 -11.79 -13.30
CA ARG A 138 1.15 -11.90 -12.65
C ARG A 138 1.13 -11.32 -11.25
N GLN A 139 0.49 -10.18 -11.07
CA GLN A 139 0.33 -9.54 -9.75
C GLN A 139 -0.38 -10.47 -8.77
N ARG A 140 -1.44 -11.15 -9.19
CA ARG A 140 -2.15 -12.13 -8.36
C ARG A 140 -1.29 -13.35 -8.00
N VAL A 141 -0.42 -13.82 -8.91
CA VAL A 141 0.59 -14.85 -8.56
C VAL A 141 1.56 -14.31 -7.51
N GLY A 142 1.96 -13.05 -7.59
CA GLY A 142 2.81 -12.38 -6.59
C GLY A 142 2.15 -12.31 -5.21
N ILE A 143 0.86 -11.99 -5.16
CA ILE A 143 0.09 -12.02 -3.91
C ILE A 143 0.06 -13.43 -3.33
N ALA A 144 -0.25 -14.45 -4.15
CA ALA A 144 -0.22 -15.85 -3.72
C ALA A 144 1.17 -16.27 -3.19
N GLN A 145 2.23 -15.86 -3.88
CA GLN A 145 3.62 -16.14 -3.44
C GLN A 145 3.93 -15.49 -2.08
N ALA A 146 3.48 -14.26 -1.86
CA ALA A 146 3.71 -13.59 -0.58
C ALA A 146 3.01 -14.29 0.58
N LEU A 147 1.87 -14.94 0.34
CA LEU A 147 1.08 -15.69 1.33
C LEU A 147 1.58 -17.11 1.61
N LEU A 148 2.50 -17.66 0.79
CA LEU A 148 3.05 -19.00 1.02
C LEU A 148 3.74 -19.10 2.38
N GLY A 149 3.52 -20.20 3.07
CA GLY A 149 4.07 -20.48 4.40
C GLY A 149 3.29 -19.78 5.52
N ASP A 150 2.12 -19.25 5.24
CA ASP A 150 1.22 -18.62 6.21
C ASP A 150 1.93 -17.55 7.08
N PRO A 151 2.50 -16.50 6.49
CA PRO A 151 3.30 -15.51 7.20
C PRO A 151 2.46 -14.77 8.25
N GLU A 152 3.10 -14.37 9.36
CA GLU A 152 2.50 -13.52 10.39
C GLU A 152 2.55 -12.03 9.98
N ILE A 153 3.54 -11.66 9.16
CA ILE A 153 3.78 -10.29 8.67
C ILE A 153 3.72 -10.31 7.14
N LEU A 154 2.91 -9.44 6.56
CA LEU A 154 2.75 -9.30 5.12
C LEU A 154 3.09 -7.87 4.69
N VAL A 155 4.05 -7.72 3.80
CA VAL A 155 4.46 -6.42 3.24
C VAL A 155 4.18 -6.43 1.74
N LEU A 156 3.37 -5.48 1.28
CA LEU A 156 2.89 -5.42 -0.11
C LEU A 156 3.18 -4.03 -0.69
N ASP A 157 4.10 -3.97 -1.65
CA ASP A 157 4.46 -2.73 -2.33
C ASP A 157 3.68 -2.64 -3.65
N GLU A 158 2.71 -1.70 -3.73
CA GLU A 158 1.81 -1.46 -4.86
C GLU A 158 1.03 -2.72 -5.31
N PRO A 159 0.37 -3.46 -4.40
CA PRO A 159 -0.23 -4.76 -4.72
C PRO A 159 -1.40 -4.69 -5.71
N THR A 160 -2.05 -3.53 -5.86
CA THR A 160 -3.22 -3.33 -6.75
C THR A 160 -2.85 -2.72 -8.10
N ALA A 161 -1.56 -2.47 -8.35
CA ALA A 161 -1.10 -1.94 -9.63
C ALA A 161 -1.42 -2.91 -10.78
N GLY A 162 -2.12 -2.42 -11.81
CA GLY A 162 -2.50 -3.22 -12.99
C GLY A 162 -3.63 -4.22 -12.78
N LEU A 163 -4.29 -4.21 -11.61
CA LEU A 163 -5.53 -4.95 -11.38
C LEU A 163 -6.72 -4.16 -11.93
N ASP A 164 -7.68 -4.88 -12.53
CA ASP A 164 -8.97 -4.31 -12.88
C ASP A 164 -9.87 -4.09 -11.62
N PRO A 165 -11.01 -3.39 -11.74
CA PRO A 165 -11.88 -3.10 -10.60
C PRO A 165 -12.38 -4.36 -9.86
N GLU A 166 -12.72 -5.42 -10.55
CA GLU A 166 -13.19 -6.68 -9.95
C GLU A 166 -12.06 -7.37 -9.17
N GLU A 167 -10.87 -7.41 -9.76
CA GLU A 167 -9.67 -7.96 -9.14
C GLU A 167 -9.29 -7.17 -7.86
N ARG A 168 -9.45 -5.84 -7.86
CA ARG A 168 -9.23 -5.01 -6.65
C ARG A 168 -10.24 -5.32 -5.55
N ILE A 169 -11.52 -5.50 -5.88
CA ILE A 169 -12.54 -5.89 -4.88
C ILE A 169 -12.14 -7.22 -4.23
N ARG A 170 -11.73 -8.21 -5.05
CA ARG A 170 -11.26 -9.51 -4.53
C ARG A 170 -10.03 -9.35 -3.64
N PHE A 171 -9.05 -8.55 -4.06
CA PHE A 171 -7.86 -8.27 -3.25
C PHE A 171 -8.22 -7.64 -1.89
N ARG A 172 -9.11 -6.65 -1.88
CA ARG A 172 -9.58 -6.02 -0.63
C ARG A 172 -10.22 -7.05 0.31
N GLY A 173 -11.03 -7.96 -0.22
CA GLY A 173 -11.59 -9.08 0.56
C GLY A 173 -10.50 -9.94 1.20
N ILE A 174 -9.50 -10.37 0.43
CA ILE A 174 -8.36 -11.16 0.92
C ILE A 174 -7.63 -10.41 2.05
N ILE A 175 -7.33 -9.12 1.88
CA ILE A 175 -6.61 -8.33 2.90
C ILE A 175 -7.46 -8.15 4.16
N SER A 176 -8.77 -7.90 4.01
CA SER A 176 -9.69 -7.78 5.13
C SER A 176 -9.73 -9.06 5.98
N ASP A 177 -9.80 -10.24 5.35
CA ASP A 177 -9.81 -11.53 6.05
C ASP A 177 -8.50 -11.78 6.82
N LEU A 178 -7.36 -11.35 6.26
CA LEU A 178 -6.05 -11.52 6.87
C LEU A 178 -5.81 -10.56 8.05
N SER A 179 -6.48 -9.41 8.07
CA SER A 179 -6.24 -8.32 9.03
C SER A 179 -6.45 -8.68 10.49
N GLN A 180 -7.31 -9.65 10.78
CA GLN A 180 -7.66 -10.04 12.15
C GLN A 180 -6.50 -10.72 12.91
N GLN A 181 -5.59 -11.39 12.20
CA GLN A 181 -4.55 -12.22 12.79
C GLN A 181 -3.14 -11.81 12.38
N LYS A 182 -2.98 -11.09 11.26
CA LYS A 182 -1.69 -10.75 10.66
C LYS A 182 -1.42 -9.25 10.72
N LEU A 183 -0.14 -8.89 10.74
CA LEU A 183 0.29 -7.54 10.44
C LEU A 183 0.44 -7.40 8.92
N VAL A 184 -0.32 -6.49 8.31
CA VAL A 184 -0.24 -6.19 6.89
C VAL A 184 0.18 -4.74 6.72
N LEU A 185 1.33 -4.49 6.07
CA LEU A 185 1.73 -3.18 5.61
C LEU A 185 1.59 -3.14 4.09
N LEU A 186 0.83 -2.21 3.57
CA LEU A 186 0.70 -2.03 2.13
C LEU A 186 0.91 -0.57 1.72
N SER A 187 1.64 -0.37 0.62
CA SER A 187 1.72 0.91 -0.09
C SER A 187 0.81 0.88 -1.31
N THR A 188 0.22 2.01 -1.65
CA THR A 188 -0.45 2.21 -2.93
C THR A 188 -0.56 3.69 -3.25
N HIS A 189 -0.56 4.02 -4.54
CA HIS A 189 -0.92 5.35 -5.02
C HIS A 189 -2.44 5.50 -5.22
N ILE A 190 -3.20 4.41 -5.09
CA ILE A 190 -4.66 4.40 -5.20
C ILE A 190 -5.24 4.54 -3.80
N VAL A 191 -5.45 5.78 -3.38
CA VAL A 191 -5.84 6.11 -2.01
C VAL A 191 -7.17 5.51 -1.57
N SER A 192 -8.10 5.27 -2.51
CA SER A 192 -9.38 4.59 -2.24
C SER A 192 -9.21 3.12 -1.82
N ASP A 193 -8.11 2.47 -2.20
CA ASP A 193 -7.82 1.10 -1.75
C ASP A 193 -7.47 1.10 -0.25
N LEU A 194 -6.75 2.12 0.23
CA LEU A 194 -6.42 2.26 1.65
C LEU A 194 -7.66 2.53 2.50
N GLU A 195 -8.54 3.42 2.03
CA GLU A 195 -9.79 3.74 2.73
C GLU A 195 -10.62 2.49 3.02
N ALA A 196 -10.64 1.55 2.06
CA ALA A 196 -11.45 0.35 2.14
C ALA A 196 -10.90 -0.73 3.10
N VAL A 197 -9.58 -0.79 3.33
CA VAL A 197 -8.97 -1.93 4.04
C VAL A 197 -8.08 -1.54 5.21
N ALA A 198 -7.54 -0.31 5.26
CA ALA A 198 -6.58 0.08 6.29
C ALA A 198 -7.27 0.34 7.64
N ASN A 199 -6.74 -0.27 8.70
CA ASN A 199 -7.09 0.09 10.07
C ASN A 199 -6.48 1.45 10.44
N GLU A 200 -5.24 1.70 10.01
CA GLU A 200 -4.53 2.96 10.20
C GLU A 200 -3.71 3.31 8.95
N ILE A 201 -3.51 4.61 8.74
CA ILE A 201 -2.69 5.15 7.65
C ILE A 201 -1.47 5.84 8.25
N ILE A 202 -0.30 5.42 7.78
CA ILE A 202 0.99 6.04 8.08
C ILE A 202 1.27 7.07 6.99
N LEU A 203 1.33 8.35 7.36
CA LEU A 203 1.65 9.44 6.46
C LEU A 203 3.15 9.66 6.42
N LEU A 204 3.79 9.43 5.28
CA LEU A 204 5.24 9.56 5.10
C LEU A 204 5.56 10.69 4.09
N ARG A 205 6.39 11.65 4.49
CA ARG A 205 6.83 12.74 3.63
C ARG A 205 8.31 13.03 3.85
N LYS A 206 9.12 13.01 2.78
CA LYS A 206 10.57 13.30 2.81
C LYS A 206 11.31 12.52 3.91
N GLY A 207 10.98 11.24 4.07
CA GLY A 207 11.62 10.36 5.04
C GLY A 207 11.16 10.51 6.49
N VAL A 208 10.14 11.34 6.75
CA VAL A 208 9.60 11.57 8.09
C VAL A 208 8.16 11.08 8.17
N VAL A 209 7.81 10.39 9.26
CA VAL A 209 6.42 10.03 9.58
C VAL A 209 5.71 11.26 10.15
N LEU A 210 4.70 11.75 9.44
CA LEU A 210 3.89 12.89 9.89
C LEU A 210 2.83 12.47 10.92
N GLY A 211 2.43 11.20 10.90
CA GLY A 211 1.44 10.64 11.81
C GLY A 211 0.95 9.27 11.37
N MET A 212 0.26 8.58 12.27
CA MET A 212 -0.43 7.32 12.04
C MET A 212 -1.81 7.40 12.68
N GLN A 213 -2.87 7.30 11.87
CA GLN A 213 -4.25 7.49 12.32
C GLN A 213 -5.23 6.67 11.48
N LYS A 214 -6.43 6.45 12.02
CA LYS A 214 -7.52 5.82 11.27
C LYS A 214 -7.95 6.68 10.07
N PRO A 215 -8.36 6.07 8.93
CA PRO A 215 -8.83 6.82 7.76
C PRO A 215 -9.93 7.85 8.11
N ALA A 216 -10.94 7.45 8.89
CA ALA A 216 -12.02 8.33 9.30
C ALA A 216 -11.52 9.56 10.07
N SER A 217 -10.61 9.37 11.04
CA SER A 217 -10.06 10.49 11.82
C SER A 217 -9.21 11.44 10.98
N LEU A 218 -8.55 10.93 9.94
CA LEU A 218 -7.82 11.78 8.98
C LEU A 218 -8.78 12.62 8.14
N LEU A 219 -9.89 12.02 7.68
CA LEU A 219 -10.90 12.74 6.90
C LEU A 219 -11.65 13.78 7.74
N GLU A 220 -11.94 13.49 9.00
CA GLU A 220 -12.58 14.44 9.92
C GLU A 220 -11.81 15.77 10.04
N GLN A 221 -10.49 15.77 9.92
CA GLN A 221 -9.66 16.98 9.95
C GLN A 221 -9.93 17.93 8.76
N LEU A 222 -10.53 17.41 7.67
CA LEU A 222 -10.86 18.18 6.48
C LEU A 222 -12.33 18.63 6.44
N ASN A 223 -13.13 18.31 7.45
CA ASN A 223 -14.52 18.74 7.51
C ASN A 223 -14.64 20.24 7.42
N GLY A 224 -15.50 20.73 6.50
CA GLY A 224 -15.69 22.14 6.23
C GLY A 224 -14.55 22.81 5.43
N GLN A 225 -13.59 22.03 4.91
CA GLN A 225 -12.48 22.53 4.09
C GLN A 225 -12.54 22.05 2.63
N VAL A 226 -13.52 21.24 2.26
CA VAL A 226 -13.69 20.73 0.89
C VAL A 226 -14.97 21.34 0.29
N TRP A 227 -14.83 21.90 -0.90
CA TRP A 227 -15.87 22.67 -1.56
C TRP A 227 -16.07 22.24 -3.02
N LEU A 228 -17.31 22.24 -3.47
CA LEU A 228 -17.66 22.19 -4.89
C LEU A 228 -17.99 23.59 -5.38
N VAL A 229 -17.33 24.00 -6.47
CA VAL A 229 -17.53 25.30 -7.12
C VAL A 229 -17.88 25.07 -8.58
N THR A 230 -19.01 25.64 -9.03
CA THR A 230 -19.42 25.57 -10.43
C THR A 230 -19.13 26.89 -11.10
N VAL A 231 -18.34 26.89 -12.18
CA VAL A 231 -17.96 28.09 -12.94
C VAL A 231 -18.10 27.86 -14.43
N PRO A 232 -18.22 28.94 -15.24
CA PRO A 232 -18.00 28.81 -16.69
C PRO A 232 -16.62 28.18 -16.99
N ALA A 233 -16.51 27.39 -18.04
CA ALA A 233 -15.24 26.73 -18.39
C ALA A 233 -14.06 27.73 -18.60
N ALA A 234 -14.36 28.96 -18.99
CA ALA A 234 -13.35 30.02 -19.14
C ALA A 234 -12.68 30.44 -17.82
N ASP A 235 -13.37 30.28 -16.67
CA ASP A 235 -12.88 30.71 -15.36
C ASP A 235 -12.13 29.59 -14.60
N GLU A 236 -12.15 28.36 -15.12
CA GLU A 236 -11.53 27.17 -14.50
C GLU A 236 -10.05 27.38 -14.19
N ALA A 237 -9.29 27.88 -15.17
CA ALA A 237 -7.84 28.05 -15.04
C ALA A 237 -7.45 29.03 -13.91
N ALA A 238 -8.28 30.01 -13.62
CA ALA A 238 -8.05 30.97 -12.53
C ALA A 238 -8.19 30.27 -11.16
N LEU A 239 -9.25 29.46 -10.97
CA LEU A 239 -9.49 28.73 -9.72
C LEU A 239 -8.49 27.62 -9.47
N THR A 240 -8.18 26.82 -10.49
CA THR A 240 -7.21 25.71 -10.37
C THR A 240 -5.79 26.19 -10.11
N LYS A 241 -5.47 27.43 -10.50
CA LYS A 241 -4.20 28.08 -10.16
C LYS A 241 -4.17 28.63 -8.73
N GLN A 242 -5.32 29.05 -8.20
CA GLN A 242 -5.44 29.68 -6.88
C GLN A 242 -5.61 28.66 -5.75
N TYR A 243 -6.30 27.54 -6.00
CA TYR A 243 -6.65 26.54 -4.99
C TYR A 243 -6.08 25.17 -5.33
N THR A 244 -5.88 24.34 -4.32
CA THR A 244 -5.59 22.93 -4.50
C THR A 244 -6.87 22.20 -4.91
N CYS A 245 -6.91 21.69 -6.13
CA CYS A 245 -8.09 21.02 -6.71
C CYS A 245 -7.87 19.52 -6.78
N SER A 246 -8.81 18.75 -6.26
CA SER A 246 -8.76 17.27 -6.29
C SER A 246 -9.51 16.70 -7.50
N ASN A 247 -10.49 17.40 -8.03
CA ASN A 247 -11.22 16.97 -9.22
C ASN A 247 -11.80 18.16 -10.00
N VAL A 248 -11.92 17.99 -11.32
CA VAL A 248 -12.62 18.89 -12.24
C VAL A 248 -13.51 18.06 -13.15
N MET A 249 -14.81 18.35 -13.15
CA MET A 249 -15.78 17.73 -14.06
C MET A 249 -16.37 18.78 -14.99
N HIS A 250 -16.49 18.46 -16.27
CA HIS A 250 -17.09 19.33 -17.28
C HIS A 250 -18.52 18.88 -17.59
N THR A 251 -19.48 19.82 -17.51
CA THR A 251 -20.89 19.57 -17.79
C THR A 251 -21.50 20.81 -18.43
N ASP A 252 -22.04 20.71 -19.62
CA ASP A 252 -22.81 21.75 -20.30
C ASP A 252 -22.12 23.15 -20.34
N GLY A 253 -20.82 23.16 -20.72
CA GLY A 253 -20.02 24.37 -20.83
C GLY A 253 -19.60 24.98 -19.50
N LYS A 254 -19.84 24.30 -18.39
CA LYS A 254 -19.41 24.66 -17.05
C LYS A 254 -18.41 23.65 -16.51
N SER A 255 -17.58 24.08 -15.58
CA SER A 255 -16.67 23.24 -14.80
C SER A 255 -17.15 23.17 -13.36
N VAL A 256 -17.34 21.95 -12.85
CA VAL A 256 -17.55 21.68 -11.42
C VAL A 256 -16.21 21.29 -10.83
N ILE A 257 -15.67 22.14 -9.98
CA ILE A 257 -14.34 22.01 -9.40
C ILE A 257 -14.47 21.60 -7.95
N ARG A 258 -13.82 20.49 -7.58
CA ARG A 258 -13.65 20.05 -6.19
C ARG A 258 -12.33 20.60 -5.68
N LEU A 259 -12.34 21.41 -4.62
CA LEU A 259 -11.15 22.10 -4.15
C LEU A 259 -11.09 22.19 -2.62
N LEU A 260 -9.87 22.41 -2.13
CA LEU A 260 -9.54 22.60 -0.72
C LEU A 260 -9.42 24.07 -0.38
N SER A 261 -10.17 24.53 0.63
CA SER A 261 -10.08 25.87 1.18
C SER A 261 -10.60 25.91 2.62
N LYS A 262 -9.92 26.65 3.50
CA LYS A 262 -10.33 26.83 4.91
C LYS A 262 -11.64 27.62 5.08
N SER A 263 -12.03 28.37 4.08
CA SER A 263 -13.28 29.13 4.04
C SER A 263 -13.93 28.98 2.67
N ALA A 264 -15.21 29.31 2.56
CA ALA A 264 -15.90 29.28 1.27
C ALA A 264 -15.13 30.10 0.23
N PRO A 265 -14.67 29.47 -0.87
CA PRO A 265 -13.87 30.17 -1.90
C PRO A 265 -14.70 31.19 -2.69
N ARG A 266 -16.03 31.01 -2.68
CA ARG A 266 -17.04 31.89 -3.32
C ARG A 266 -18.35 31.78 -2.56
N PRO A 267 -19.25 32.79 -2.68
CA PRO A 267 -20.57 32.77 -2.01
C PRO A 267 -21.47 31.61 -2.46
N ASP A 268 -21.29 31.10 -3.67
CA ASP A 268 -22.03 30.01 -4.30
C ASP A 268 -21.35 28.65 -4.13
N ALA A 269 -20.24 28.57 -3.40
CA ALA A 269 -19.53 27.30 -3.13
C ALA A 269 -20.34 26.41 -2.19
N VAL A 270 -20.45 25.13 -2.54
CA VAL A 270 -21.17 24.13 -1.76
C VAL A 270 -20.19 23.27 -0.96
N PRO A 271 -20.29 23.21 0.38
CA PRO A 271 -19.44 22.33 1.16
C PRO A 271 -19.76 20.86 0.85
N THR A 272 -18.73 20.03 0.83
CA THR A 272 -18.89 18.59 0.56
C THR A 272 -18.04 17.75 1.50
N ALA A 273 -18.43 16.48 1.72
CA ALA A 273 -17.68 15.56 2.56
C ALA A 273 -16.29 15.31 1.93
N PRO A 274 -15.21 15.30 2.74
CA PRO A 274 -13.87 15.00 2.27
C PRO A 274 -13.74 13.54 1.86
N ASN A 275 -12.81 13.26 0.93
CA ASN A 275 -12.41 11.92 0.54
C ASN A 275 -10.89 11.76 0.63
N MET A 276 -10.39 10.55 0.37
CA MET A 276 -8.97 10.25 0.48
C MET A 276 -8.09 10.96 -0.56
N GLU A 277 -8.64 11.39 -1.70
CA GLU A 277 -7.90 12.19 -2.69
C GLU A 277 -7.68 13.61 -2.18
N ASP A 278 -8.70 14.21 -1.52
CA ASP A 278 -8.56 15.49 -0.84
C ASP A 278 -7.51 15.41 0.27
N LEU A 279 -7.54 14.33 1.07
CA LEU A 279 -6.56 14.09 2.13
C LEU A 279 -5.13 13.99 1.56
N TYR A 280 -4.95 13.26 0.47
CA TYR A 280 -3.66 13.14 -0.19
C TYR A 280 -3.13 14.52 -0.61
N LEU A 281 -3.97 15.33 -1.24
CA LEU A 281 -3.59 16.67 -1.68
C LEU A 281 -3.37 17.65 -0.52
N TYR A 282 -4.12 17.52 0.57
CA TYR A 282 -3.92 18.32 1.77
C TYR A 282 -2.53 18.11 2.37
N TYR A 283 -2.06 16.86 2.48
CA TYR A 283 -0.75 16.55 3.08
C TYR A 283 0.41 16.65 2.10
N PHE A 284 0.19 16.37 0.81
CA PHE A 284 1.25 16.16 -0.17
C PHE A 284 1.12 17.04 -1.42
N GLY A 285 0.01 17.74 -1.62
CA GLY A 285 -0.17 18.72 -2.67
C GLY A 285 0.80 19.91 -2.55
N ARG A 286 0.80 20.74 -3.60
CA ARG A 286 1.69 21.92 -3.69
C ARG A 286 1.32 22.98 -2.66
#